data_0f28c8a98857deee754bf51c6c057d6a
#
_entry.id   0f28c8a98857deee754bf51c6c057d6a
#
_cell.length_a   1.000
_cell.length_b   1.000
_cell.length_c   1.000
_cell.angle_alpha   90.00
_cell.angle_beta   90.00
_cell.angle_gamma   90.00
#
_symmetry.space_group_name_H-M   'P 1'
#
loop_
_entity.id
_entity.type
_entity.pdbx_description
1 polymer ?
#
loop_
_entity_poly.entity_id
_entity_poly.type
_entity_poly.pdbx_seq_one_letter_code
_entity_poly.pdbx_strand_id
1 'polypeptide(L)'
;MKLANPTLPPSSTCLVDLTGFIHRLAYTPGPHGLDPRTITSKKTGEPTWGLVGAFNQLSTLAKLKPARIIAFADSSQNGFRQQLLDTYKKKSGSAYLGQQLARLAQCLPLMGIPVIGAKEEFPGMEAEDLISKAALVLDGNAVVVSYDKDLLQLVGQPAKDKLNSEVFYYNPQKKLLLGHQSLARHIRTDYNFPTRADIAGPDFAVYLAVTGDSVDGIKSVGGVGEITLAKYYEKLPMWISNPEKIEALAKIDQETKAAEGKQVTADWRRALVNLQLTDLRTSRQLSLAIAGDIPQPAPDKGAFRQVLEDLTMSSFLKQYDNWFAPFEAFQEPLAEPQELAIA
;
A
#
# COMPACT_ATOMS: atom_id res chain seq x y z
N MET A 1 13.83 -22.39 5.61
CA MET A 1 12.52 -22.93 5.22
C MET A 1 11.87 -21.93 4.27
N LYS A 2 11.53 -22.30 3.02
CA LYS A 2 10.80 -21.38 2.13
C LYS A 2 9.37 -21.26 2.64
N LEU A 3 8.95 -20.03 2.96
CA LEU A 3 7.56 -19.78 3.34
C LEU A 3 6.65 -20.12 2.14
N ALA A 4 5.57 -20.84 2.41
CA ALA A 4 4.54 -21.10 1.39
C ALA A 4 3.87 -19.78 1.00
N ASN A 5 3.39 -19.68 -0.23
CA ASN A 5 2.56 -18.55 -0.62
C ASN A 5 1.21 -18.63 0.12
N PRO A 6 0.65 -17.50 0.56
CA PRO A 6 -0.67 -17.50 1.19
C PRO A 6 -1.76 -17.82 0.16
N THR A 7 -2.90 -18.27 0.64
CA THR A 7 -4.14 -18.35 -0.16
C THR A 7 -4.86 -17.02 -0.01
N LEU A 8 -5.21 -16.38 -1.13
CA LEU A 8 -6.01 -15.16 -1.11
C LEU A 8 -7.47 -15.47 -0.74
N PRO A 9 -8.19 -14.51 -0.12
CA PRO A 9 -9.63 -14.62 0.07
C PRO A 9 -10.36 -14.78 -1.28
N PRO A 10 -11.52 -15.44 -1.30
CA PRO A 10 -12.30 -15.61 -2.54
C PRO A 10 -12.64 -14.26 -3.19
N SER A 11 -12.73 -14.23 -4.50
CA SER A 11 -13.10 -13.04 -5.30
C SER A 11 -12.28 -11.79 -4.96
N SER A 12 -10.99 -11.96 -4.63
CA SER A 12 -10.13 -10.86 -4.24
C SER A 12 -9.74 -9.99 -5.43
N THR A 13 -9.88 -8.66 -5.28
CA THR A 13 -9.19 -7.67 -6.11
C THR A 13 -7.89 -7.26 -5.44
N CYS A 14 -6.75 -7.48 -6.12
CA CYS A 14 -5.44 -7.04 -5.62
C CYS A 14 -5.18 -5.59 -6.04
N LEU A 15 -4.93 -4.71 -5.06
CA LEU A 15 -4.63 -3.29 -5.22
C LEU A 15 -3.13 -3.10 -5.00
N VAL A 16 -2.37 -2.90 -6.08
CA VAL A 16 -0.91 -2.85 -6.04
C VAL A 16 -0.43 -1.41 -5.94
N ASP A 17 0.31 -1.10 -4.89
CA ASP A 17 1.08 0.13 -4.77
C ASP A 17 2.30 0.06 -5.70
N LEU A 18 2.16 0.64 -6.89
CA LEU A 18 3.16 0.54 -7.95
C LEU A 18 4.41 1.34 -7.63
N THR A 19 4.25 2.52 -7.04
CA THR A 19 5.38 3.38 -6.66
C THR A 19 6.22 2.73 -5.58
N GLY A 20 5.60 2.23 -4.51
CA GLY A 20 6.28 1.48 -3.46
C GLY A 20 6.94 0.19 -3.98
N PHE A 21 6.29 -0.50 -4.92
CA PHE A 21 6.85 -1.69 -5.57
C PHE A 21 8.15 -1.39 -6.29
N ILE A 22 8.12 -0.45 -7.24
CA ILE A 22 9.31 -0.15 -8.05
C ILE A 22 10.43 0.44 -7.18
N HIS A 23 10.08 1.30 -6.22
CA HIS A 23 11.03 1.86 -5.28
C HIS A 23 11.79 0.77 -4.51
N ARG A 24 11.07 -0.20 -3.97
CA ARG A 24 11.67 -1.31 -3.23
C ARG A 24 12.55 -2.20 -4.11
N LEU A 25 12.05 -2.56 -5.29
CA LEU A 25 12.67 -3.55 -6.15
C LEU A 25 13.88 -2.99 -6.93
N ALA A 26 13.83 -1.71 -7.33
CA ALA A 26 14.90 -1.07 -8.07
C ALA A 26 16.19 -0.91 -7.26
N TYR A 27 16.11 -0.85 -5.94
CA TYR A 27 17.27 -0.74 -5.05
C TYR A 27 17.66 -2.06 -4.35
N THR A 28 16.97 -3.15 -4.66
CA THR A 28 17.40 -4.47 -4.18
C THR A 28 18.73 -4.82 -4.85
N PRO A 29 19.74 -5.32 -4.10
CA PRO A 29 21.03 -5.71 -4.68
C PRO A 29 20.86 -6.66 -5.88
N GLY A 30 21.61 -6.40 -6.94
CA GLY A 30 21.67 -7.25 -8.12
C GLY A 30 22.36 -8.59 -7.86
N PRO A 31 22.38 -9.49 -8.87
CA PRO A 31 23.11 -10.74 -8.77
C PRO A 31 24.56 -10.51 -8.38
N HIS A 32 25.09 -11.34 -7.49
CA HIS A 32 26.48 -11.26 -7.01
C HIS A 32 26.86 -9.89 -6.39
N GLY A 33 25.88 -9.13 -5.87
CA GLY A 33 26.11 -7.82 -5.27
C GLY A 33 26.32 -6.67 -6.25
N LEU A 34 25.99 -6.84 -7.52
CA LEU A 34 26.04 -5.77 -8.51
C LEU A 34 25.15 -4.59 -8.09
N ASP A 35 25.62 -3.37 -8.37
CA ASP A 35 24.81 -2.17 -8.23
C ASP A 35 23.60 -2.29 -9.21
N PRO A 36 22.37 -2.29 -8.71
CA PRO A 36 21.17 -2.42 -9.55
C PRO A 36 21.07 -1.35 -10.65
N ARG A 37 21.68 -0.18 -10.43
CA ARG A 37 21.68 0.93 -11.41
C ARG A 37 22.52 0.62 -12.64
N THR A 38 23.43 -0.34 -12.58
CA THR A 38 24.26 -0.77 -13.73
C THR A 38 23.60 -1.82 -14.60
N ILE A 39 22.44 -2.37 -14.14
CA ILE A 39 21.72 -3.42 -14.86
C ILE A 39 20.73 -2.77 -15.81
N THR A 40 21.14 -2.68 -17.07
CA THR A 40 20.39 -1.99 -18.14
C THR A 40 20.14 -2.92 -19.33
N SER A 41 19.17 -2.56 -20.16
CA SER A 41 18.97 -3.19 -21.48
C SER A 41 20.16 -2.95 -22.39
N LYS A 42 20.68 -3.99 -23.01
CA LYS A 42 21.77 -3.88 -24.00
C LYS A 42 21.34 -3.16 -25.27
N LYS A 43 20.02 -3.16 -25.58
CA LYS A 43 19.48 -2.56 -26.82
C LYS A 43 19.10 -1.10 -26.60
N THR A 44 18.45 -0.77 -25.48
CA THR A 44 17.90 0.57 -25.22
C THR A 44 18.70 1.40 -24.21
N GLY A 45 19.56 0.77 -23.41
CA GLY A 45 20.27 1.41 -22.31
C GLY A 45 19.38 1.68 -21.08
N GLU A 46 18.09 1.37 -21.13
CA GLU A 46 17.16 1.61 -20.04
C GLU A 46 17.48 0.75 -18.82
N PRO A 47 17.30 1.28 -17.59
CA PRO A 47 17.45 0.48 -16.38
C PRO A 47 16.33 -0.58 -16.30
N THR A 48 16.71 -1.83 -16.00
CA THR A 48 15.79 -2.98 -16.08
C THR A 48 15.63 -3.74 -14.76
N TRP A 49 16.50 -3.50 -13.77
CA TRP A 49 16.52 -4.36 -12.57
C TRP A 49 15.22 -4.31 -11.77
N GLY A 50 14.67 -3.14 -11.52
CA GLY A 50 13.39 -3.00 -10.85
C GLY A 50 12.24 -3.61 -11.64
N LEU A 51 12.27 -3.51 -13.00
CA LEU A 51 11.29 -4.14 -13.87
C LEU A 51 11.34 -5.68 -13.76
N VAL A 52 12.54 -6.27 -13.74
CA VAL A 52 12.71 -7.72 -13.52
C VAL A 52 12.06 -8.14 -12.20
N GLY A 53 12.32 -7.39 -11.13
CA GLY A 53 11.70 -7.63 -9.84
C GLY A 53 10.18 -7.52 -9.87
N ALA A 54 9.66 -6.43 -10.47
CA ALA A 54 8.23 -6.15 -10.56
C ALA A 54 7.49 -7.24 -11.37
N PHE A 55 7.99 -7.61 -12.55
CA PHE A 55 7.38 -8.64 -13.36
C PHE A 55 7.33 -10.00 -12.65
N ASN A 56 8.40 -10.40 -11.95
CA ASN A 56 8.41 -11.63 -11.18
C ASN A 56 7.41 -11.60 -10.01
N GLN A 57 7.30 -10.48 -9.31
CA GLN A 57 6.34 -10.32 -8.21
C GLN A 57 4.90 -10.35 -8.73
N LEU A 58 4.61 -9.66 -9.83
CA LEU A 58 3.28 -9.64 -10.45
C LEU A 58 2.88 -11.03 -10.98
N SER A 59 3.81 -11.77 -11.61
CA SER A 59 3.56 -13.16 -12.00
C SER A 59 3.29 -14.06 -10.79
N THR A 60 4.01 -13.85 -9.69
CA THR A 60 3.75 -14.57 -8.44
C THR A 60 2.37 -14.24 -7.88
N LEU A 61 1.99 -12.96 -7.93
CA LEU A 61 0.66 -12.51 -7.49
C LEU A 61 -0.46 -13.10 -8.37
N ALA A 62 -0.31 -13.07 -9.70
CA ALA A 62 -1.28 -13.64 -10.64
C ALA A 62 -1.47 -15.15 -10.43
N LYS A 63 -0.40 -15.90 -10.06
CA LYS A 63 -0.48 -17.31 -9.69
C LYS A 63 -1.28 -17.60 -8.43
N LEU A 64 -1.53 -16.59 -7.57
CA LEU A 64 -2.46 -16.71 -6.44
C LEU A 64 -3.92 -16.63 -6.88
N LYS A 65 -4.19 -16.42 -8.17
CA LYS A 65 -5.50 -16.39 -8.81
C LYS A 65 -6.46 -15.35 -8.20
N PRO A 66 -6.05 -14.07 -8.07
CA PRO A 66 -6.99 -13.02 -7.74
C PRO A 66 -8.02 -12.87 -8.88
N ALA A 67 -9.22 -12.38 -8.55
CA ALA A 67 -10.20 -12.04 -9.58
C ALA A 67 -9.70 -10.91 -10.49
N ARG A 68 -8.99 -9.93 -9.90
CA ARG A 68 -8.41 -8.78 -10.63
C ARG A 68 -7.11 -8.32 -9.95
N ILE A 69 -6.26 -7.68 -10.74
CA ILE A 69 -5.13 -6.88 -10.24
C ILE A 69 -5.29 -5.46 -10.80
N ILE A 70 -5.20 -4.45 -9.94
CA ILE A 70 -5.21 -3.03 -10.30
C ILE A 70 -3.98 -2.39 -9.70
N ALA A 71 -3.24 -1.63 -10.48
CA ALA A 71 -2.05 -0.92 -10.02
C ALA A 71 -2.32 0.57 -9.83
N PHE A 72 -1.74 1.15 -8.80
CA PHE A 72 -1.87 2.56 -8.45
C PHE A 72 -0.49 3.20 -8.36
N ALA A 73 -0.35 4.38 -8.95
CA ALA A 73 0.91 5.13 -8.95
C ALA A 73 0.71 6.55 -8.41
N ASP A 74 1.77 7.11 -7.84
CA ASP A 74 1.76 8.49 -7.38
C ASP A 74 1.59 9.46 -8.55
N SER A 75 0.89 10.56 -8.29
CA SER A 75 0.94 11.74 -9.15
C SER A 75 2.33 12.37 -9.12
N SER A 76 2.74 12.99 -10.24
CA SER A 76 3.98 13.77 -10.32
C SER A 76 3.89 15.14 -9.61
N GLN A 77 2.70 15.56 -9.21
CA GLN A 77 2.45 16.88 -8.62
C GLN A 77 2.52 16.84 -7.09
N ASN A 78 2.92 17.94 -6.49
CA ASN A 78 2.89 18.12 -5.05
C ASN A 78 1.44 18.08 -4.52
N GLY A 79 1.20 17.23 -3.53
CA GLY A 79 -0.10 17.04 -2.92
C GLY A 79 -0.36 17.95 -1.71
N PHE A 80 -1.51 17.75 -1.08
CA PHE A 80 -1.92 18.51 0.10
C PHE A 80 -0.97 18.28 1.29
N ARG A 81 -0.30 17.11 1.38
CA ARG A 81 0.64 16.82 2.47
C ARG A 81 1.86 17.74 2.44
N GLN A 82 2.38 18.07 1.25
CA GLN A 82 3.48 19.02 1.12
C GLN A 82 3.05 20.45 1.47
N GLN A 83 1.75 20.80 1.31
CA GLN A 83 1.20 22.09 1.75
C GLN A 83 1.07 22.17 3.26
N LEU A 84 0.79 21.03 3.94
CA LEU A 84 0.69 20.96 5.40
C LEU A 84 2.05 20.88 6.08
N LEU A 85 3.04 20.24 5.44
CA LEU A 85 4.37 20.03 6.00
C LEU A 85 5.43 20.14 4.91
N ASP A 86 6.14 21.26 4.91
CA ASP A 86 7.21 21.53 3.92
C ASP A 86 8.32 20.47 3.87
N THR A 87 8.51 19.71 4.91
CA THR A 87 9.52 18.64 4.99
C THR A 87 9.00 17.28 4.51
N TYR A 88 7.70 17.17 4.20
CA TYR A 88 7.09 15.92 3.79
C TYR A 88 7.70 15.41 2.48
N LYS A 89 8.22 14.18 2.50
CA LYS A 89 8.82 13.48 1.33
C LYS A 89 9.77 14.35 0.47
N LYS A 90 10.53 15.28 1.06
CA LYS A 90 11.44 16.22 0.36
C LYS A 90 12.60 15.58 -0.42
N LYS A 91 12.56 14.30 -0.70
CA LYS A 91 13.59 13.63 -1.50
C LYS A 91 13.28 13.84 -2.98
N SER A 92 14.23 14.43 -3.72
CA SER A 92 14.16 14.54 -5.17
C SER A 92 13.97 13.14 -5.78
N GLY A 93 12.94 12.98 -6.60
CA GLY A 93 12.72 11.73 -7.34
C GLY A 93 13.97 11.38 -8.15
N SER A 94 14.44 10.13 -8.05
CA SER A 94 15.54 9.65 -8.88
C SER A 94 15.06 9.43 -10.31
N ALA A 95 15.75 10.03 -11.30
CA ALA A 95 15.47 9.77 -12.71
C ALA A 95 15.50 8.26 -13.02
N TYR A 96 16.38 7.52 -12.36
CA TYR A 96 16.46 6.07 -12.44
C TYR A 96 15.16 5.36 -12.03
N LEU A 97 14.49 5.83 -10.99
CA LEU A 97 13.18 5.30 -10.56
C LEU A 97 12.07 5.74 -11.51
N GLY A 98 12.04 7.01 -11.88
CA GLY A 98 11.01 7.56 -12.76
C GLY A 98 10.96 6.86 -14.10
N GLN A 99 12.10 6.54 -14.71
CA GLN A 99 12.16 5.77 -15.96
C GLN A 99 11.56 4.38 -15.81
N GLN A 100 11.90 3.65 -14.73
CA GLN A 100 11.38 2.32 -14.50
C GLN A 100 9.89 2.33 -14.17
N LEU A 101 9.42 3.30 -13.37
CA LEU A 101 8.00 3.45 -13.06
C LEU A 101 7.18 3.72 -14.33
N ALA A 102 7.65 4.66 -15.16
CA ALA A 102 6.99 4.99 -16.43
C ALA A 102 6.94 3.76 -17.37
N ARG A 103 8.05 3.03 -17.49
CA ARG A 103 8.10 1.81 -18.30
C ARG A 103 7.17 0.72 -17.75
N LEU A 104 7.16 0.52 -16.44
CA LEU A 104 6.27 -0.45 -15.78
C LEU A 104 4.81 -0.09 -16.03
N ALA A 105 4.41 1.18 -15.85
CA ALA A 105 3.06 1.65 -16.11
C ALA A 105 2.61 1.42 -17.57
N GLN A 106 3.53 1.52 -18.54
CA GLN A 106 3.25 1.19 -19.96
C GLN A 106 3.08 -0.31 -20.20
N CYS A 107 3.78 -1.15 -19.43
CA CYS A 107 3.77 -2.61 -19.62
C CYS A 107 2.54 -3.28 -18.98
N LEU A 108 2.03 -2.75 -17.86
CA LEU A 108 0.97 -3.40 -17.09
C LEU A 108 -0.33 -3.60 -17.87
N PRO A 109 -0.82 -2.64 -18.68
CA PRO A 109 -2.00 -2.86 -19.51
C PRO A 109 -1.83 -4.04 -20.49
N LEU A 110 -0.62 -4.27 -20.99
CA LEU A 110 -0.31 -5.43 -21.86
C LEU A 110 -0.37 -6.77 -21.10
N MET A 111 -0.36 -6.74 -19.78
CA MET A 111 -0.54 -7.88 -18.89
C MET A 111 -1.98 -8.01 -18.38
N GLY A 112 -2.91 -7.19 -18.88
CA GLY A 112 -4.28 -7.15 -18.38
C GLY A 112 -4.45 -6.43 -17.05
N ILE A 113 -3.49 -5.58 -16.63
CA ILE A 113 -3.51 -4.88 -15.35
C ILE A 113 -3.72 -3.37 -15.61
N PRO A 114 -4.87 -2.78 -15.25
CA PRO A 114 -5.08 -1.34 -15.36
C PRO A 114 -4.19 -0.58 -14.39
N VAL A 115 -3.74 0.61 -14.80
CA VAL A 115 -2.92 1.52 -13.99
C VAL A 115 -3.68 2.81 -13.77
N ILE A 116 -3.82 3.21 -12.51
CA ILE A 116 -4.50 4.43 -12.05
C ILE A 116 -3.47 5.38 -11.44
N GLY A 117 -3.57 6.67 -11.73
CA GLY A 117 -2.73 7.72 -11.15
C GLY A 117 -1.43 8.02 -11.89
N ALA A 118 -0.93 7.10 -12.76
CA ALA A 118 0.32 7.30 -13.51
C ALA A 118 0.29 8.45 -14.53
N LYS A 119 -0.90 8.94 -14.85
CA LYS A 119 -1.15 10.16 -15.61
C LYS A 119 -1.72 11.20 -14.66
N GLU A 120 -1.75 12.47 -15.05
CA GLU A 120 -2.23 13.58 -14.22
C GLU A 120 -3.76 13.57 -13.96
N GLU A 121 -4.37 12.39 -13.92
CA GLU A 121 -5.81 12.21 -13.64
C GLU A 121 -6.18 12.59 -12.21
N PHE A 122 -5.23 12.43 -11.27
CA PHE A 122 -5.42 12.70 -9.85
C PHE A 122 -4.27 13.57 -9.31
N PRO A 123 -4.26 14.86 -9.64
CA PRO A 123 -3.15 15.76 -9.27
C PRO A 123 -2.92 15.78 -7.76
N GLY A 124 -1.67 15.57 -7.36
CA GLY A 124 -1.26 15.64 -5.95
C GLY A 124 -1.68 14.47 -5.07
N MET A 125 -2.27 13.41 -5.65
CA MET A 125 -2.59 12.18 -4.93
C MET A 125 -1.43 11.19 -4.96
N GLU A 126 -1.24 10.50 -3.85
CA GLU A 126 -0.31 9.38 -3.73
C GLU A 126 -1.04 8.05 -3.99
N ALA A 127 -0.30 7.02 -4.38
CA ALA A 127 -0.86 5.69 -4.65
C ALA A 127 -1.69 5.18 -3.47
N GLU A 128 -1.24 5.44 -2.25
CA GLU A 128 -1.94 5.04 -1.01
C GLU A 128 -3.31 5.71 -0.84
N ASP A 129 -3.46 6.98 -1.29
CA ASP A 129 -4.75 7.68 -1.27
C ASP A 129 -5.74 7.02 -2.23
N LEU A 130 -5.25 6.71 -3.44
CA LEU A 130 -6.04 6.06 -4.47
C LEU A 130 -6.44 4.63 -4.08
N ILE A 131 -5.50 3.87 -3.50
CA ILE A 131 -5.75 2.52 -2.95
C ILE A 131 -6.80 2.59 -1.82
N SER A 132 -6.64 3.55 -0.91
CA SER A 132 -7.60 3.74 0.19
C SER A 132 -9.01 3.98 -0.33
N LYS A 133 -9.17 4.79 -1.38
CA LYS A 133 -10.46 5.03 -2.02
C LYS A 133 -10.99 3.79 -2.74
N ALA A 134 -10.14 3.14 -3.55
CA ALA A 134 -10.51 1.96 -4.32
C ALA A 134 -10.97 0.81 -3.41
N ALA A 135 -10.27 0.56 -2.30
CA ALA A 135 -10.62 -0.46 -1.33
C ALA A 135 -12.04 -0.34 -0.75
N LEU A 136 -12.63 0.87 -0.81
CA LEU A 136 -13.99 1.11 -0.30
C LEU A 136 -15.09 1.00 -1.34
N VAL A 137 -14.77 1.20 -2.62
CA VAL A 137 -15.78 1.29 -3.69
C VAL A 137 -15.83 0.02 -4.55
N LEU A 138 -14.77 -0.80 -4.50
CA LEU A 138 -14.71 -2.04 -5.27
C LEU A 138 -15.53 -3.16 -4.60
N ASP A 139 -16.08 -4.02 -5.42
CA ASP A 139 -16.83 -5.19 -4.99
C ASP A 139 -15.90 -6.32 -4.52
N GLY A 140 -16.36 -7.10 -3.52
CA GLY A 140 -15.64 -8.25 -2.99
C GLY A 140 -14.50 -7.86 -2.03
N ASN A 141 -13.60 -8.81 -1.78
CA ASN A 141 -12.45 -8.60 -0.92
C ASN A 141 -11.38 -7.75 -1.63
N ALA A 142 -10.82 -6.77 -0.94
CA ALA A 142 -9.68 -6.01 -1.40
C ALA A 142 -8.40 -6.55 -0.74
N VAL A 143 -7.35 -6.82 -1.53
CA VAL A 143 -6.03 -7.19 -1.02
C VAL A 143 -5.04 -6.11 -1.41
N VAL A 144 -4.67 -5.27 -0.47
CA VAL A 144 -3.66 -4.23 -0.65
C VAL A 144 -2.29 -4.89 -0.71
N VAL A 145 -1.60 -4.74 -1.85
CA VAL A 145 -0.31 -5.38 -2.10
C VAL A 145 0.77 -4.31 -2.09
N SER A 146 1.50 -4.20 -0.98
CA SER A 146 2.51 -3.16 -0.79
C SER A 146 3.62 -3.61 0.16
N TYR A 147 4.70 -2.83 0.18
CA TYR A 147 5.75 -2.87 1.20
C TYR A 147 5.58 -1.78 2.27
N ASP A 148 4.65 -0.85 2.03
CA ASP A 148 4.41 0.27 2.91
C ASP A 148 3.52 -0.13 4.09
N LYS A 149 4.00 0.21 5.30
CA LYS A 149 3.28 -0.05 6.55
C LYS A 149 2.04 0.82 6.72
N ASP A 150 2.03 2.00 6.11
CA ASP A 150 0.96 2.98 6.29
C ASP A 150 -0.39 2.44 5.78
N LEU A 151 -0.34 1.55 4.79
CA LEU A 151 -1.50 0.84 4.27
C LEU A 151 -2.09 -0.21 5.22
N LEU A 152 -1.42 -0.54 6.34
CA LEU A 152 -1.98 -1.40 7.40
C LEU A 152 -3.24 -0.80 8.02
N GLN A 153 -3.39 0.53 7.99
CA GLN A 153 -4.58 1.20 8.50
C GLN A 153 -5.87 0.89 7.72
N LEU A 154 -5.76 0.27 6.54
CA LEU A 154 -6.91 -0.15 5.74
C LEU A 154 -7.44 -1.55 6.12
N VAL A 155 -6.64 -2.35 6.83
CA VAL A 155 -6.96 -3.76 7.13
C VAL A 155 -8.18 -3.86 8.04
N GLY A 156 -9.07 -4.81 7.73
CA GLY A 156 -10.26 -5.09 8.52
C GLY A 156 -11.38 -4.08 8.34
N GLN A 157 -11.24 -3.10 7.44
CA GLN A 157 -12.32 -2.18 7.15
C GLN A 157 -13.35 -2.85 6.22
N PRO A 158 -14.64 -2.76 6.53
CA PRO A 158 -15.67 -3.24 5.62
C PRO A 158 -15.65 -2.38 4.35
N ALA A 159 -15.77 -3.00 3.21
CA ALA A 159 -16.18 -2.29 2.01
C ALA A 159 -17.60 -1.74 2.25
N LYS A 160 -17.87 -0.53 1.74
CA LYS A 160 -19.13 0.16 1.97
C LYS A 160 -20.30 -0.77 1.63
N ASP A 161 -21.19 -0.98 2.61
CA ASP A 161 -22.49 -1.67 2.49
C ASP A 161 -22.46 -3.18 2.14
N LYS A 162 -21.34 -3.90 2.29
CA LYS A 162 -21.27 -5.33 1.99
C LYS A 162 -20.87 -6.16 3.19
N LEU A 163 -21.81 -6.95 3.67
CA LEU A 163 -21.75 -7.78 4.88
C LEU A 163 -20.62 -8.83 4.90
N ASN A 164 -19.90 -9.08 3.79
CA ASN A 164 -18.92 -10.16 3.69
C ASN A 164 -17.64 -9.77 2.95
N SER A 165 -17.31 -8.48 2.84
CA SER A 165 -16.06 -8.05 2.20
C SER A 165 -15.15 -7.35 3.18
N GLU A 166 -13.86 -7.68 3.13
CA GLU A 166 -12.84 -7.17 4.04
C GLU A 166 -11.62 -6.70 3.25
N VAL A 167 -10.93 -5.71 3.78
CA VAL A 167 -9.63 -5.28 3.27
C VAL A 167 -8.52 -6.08 3.96
N PHE A 168 -7.69 -6.73 3.16
CA PHE A 168 -6.49 -7.45 3.58
C PHE A 168 -5.25 -6.68 3.15
N TYR A 169 -4.13 -6.94 3.81
CA TYR A 169 -2.81 -6.45 3.40
C TYR A 169 -1.89 -7.62 3.08
N TYR A 170 -1.21 -7.57 1.94
CA TYR A 170 -0.24 -8.57 1.53
C TYR A 170 1.13 -7.96 1.28
N ASN A 171 2.14 -8.40 2.04
CA ASN A 171 3.53 -8.07 1.78
C ASN A 171 4.20 -9.21 1.00
N PRO A 172 4.53 -9.02 -0.29
CA PRO A 172 5.05 -10.09 -1.14
C PRO A 172 6.43 -10.59 -0.70
N GLN A 173 7.27 -9.72 -0.15
CA GLN A 173 8.62 -10.08 0.30
C GLN A 173 8.58 -11.01 1.52
N LYS A 174 7.73 -10.67 2.49
CA LYS A 174 7.52 -11.47 3.71
C LYS A 174 6.57 -12.65 3.48
N LYS A 175 5.86 -12.69 2.34
CA LYS A 175 4.73 -13.61 2.07
C LYS A 175 3.68 -13.55 3.18
N LEU A 176 3.47 -12.38 3.72
CA LEU A 176 2.61 -12.11 4.87
C LEU A 176 1.27 -11.56 4.39
N LEU A 177 0.21 -12.31 4.63
CA LEU A 177 -1.17 -11.86 4.43
C LEU A 177 -1.78 -11.55 5.79
N LEU A 178 -2.29 -10.33 5.96
CA LEU A 178 -2.93 -9.85 7.18
C LEU A 178 -4.40 -9.53 6.89
N GLY A 179 -5.29 -10.06 7.69
CA GLY A 179 -6.68 -9.64 7.83
C GLY A 179 -6.92 -9.13 9.25
N HIS A 180 -8.16 -8.77 9.56
CA HIS A 180 -8.55 -8.19 10.83
C HIS A 180 -8.00 -8.97 12.05
N GLN A 181 -8.17 -10.29 12.08
CA GLN A 181 -7.76 -11.14 13.22
C GLN A 181 -6.24 -11.17 13.45
N SER A 182 -5.43 -10.99 12.42
CA SER A 182 -3.96 -11.07 12.51
C SER A 182 -3.28 -9.71 12.66
N LEU A 183 -3.96 -8.62 12.31
CA LEU A 183 -3.42 -7.27 12.32
C LEU A 183 -2.95 -6.84 13.71
N ALA A 184 -3.80 -6.98 14.73
CA ALA A 184 -3.48 -6.54 16.09
C ALA A 184 -2.22 -7.24 16.63
N ARG A 185 -2.07 -8.54 16.35
CA ARG A 185 -0.84 -9.29 16.71
C ARG A 185 0.37 -8.69 15.99
N HIS A 186 0.26 -8.44 14.69
CA HIS A 186 1.34 -7.90 13.88
C HIS A 186 1.79 -6.52 14.39
N ILE A 187 0.85 -5.62 14.68
CA ILE A 187 1.17 -4.29 15.23
C ILE A 187 1.89 -4.42 16.59
N ARG A 188 1.42 -5.32 17.46
CA ARG A 188 2.05 -5.52 18.77
C ARG A 188 3.48 -6.02 18.69
N THR A 189 3.78 -6.91 17.75
CA THR A 189 5.09 -7.58 17.66
C THR A 189 6.08 -6.81 16.79
N ASP A 190 5.66 -6.36 15.61
CA ASP A 190 6.56 -5.80 14.61
C ASP A 190 6.81 -4.29 14.81
N TYR A 191 5.88 -3.60 15.52
CA TYR A 191 5.99 -2.16 15.81
C TYR A 191 6.19 -1.85 17.30
N ASN A 192 6.55 -2.86 18.10
CA ASN A 192 6.80 -2.71 19.55
C ASN A 192 5.67 -1.93 20.26
N PHE A 193 4.41 -2.23 19.90
CA PHE A 193 3.21 -1.60 20.45
C PHE A 193 2.43 -2.61 21.32
N PRO A 194 2.93 -2.97 22.52
CA PRO A 194 2.46 -4.11 23.31
C PRO A 194 1.16 -3.83 24.06
N THR A 195 0.26 -2.99 23.53
CA THR A 195 -1.03 -2.74 24.15
C THR A 195 -1.93 -3.98 24.16
N ARG A 196 -2.75 -4.12 25.22
CA ARG A 196 -3.81 -5.12 25.32
C ARG A 196 -5.13 -4.60 24.74
N ALA A 197 -5.24 -3.30 24.50
CA ALA A 197 -6.42 -2.72 23.86
C ALA A 197 -6.70 -3.38 22.51
N ASP A 198 -7.95 -3.43 22.13
CA ASP A 198 -8.34 -3.84 20.78
C ASP A 198 -7.85 -2.79 19.77
N ILE A 199 -7.14 -3.24 18.74
CA ILE A 199 -6.53 -2.38 17.72
C ILE A 199 -7.17 -2.71 16.39
N ALA A 200 -7.82 -1.72 15.79
CA ALA A 200 -8.29 -1.77 14.41
C ALA A 200 -7.26 -1.12 13.46
N GLY A 201 -7.39 -1.37 12.16
CA GLY A 201 -6.52 -0.74 11.15
C GLY A 201 -6.38 0.77 11.30
N PRO A 202 -7.47 1.55 11.45
CA PRO A 202 -7.42 2.99 11.62
C PRO A 202 -6.57 3.48 12.82
N ASP A 203 -6.40 2.66 13.85
CA ASP A 203 -5.57 3.01 15.01
C ASP A 203 -4.09 3.15 14.64
N PHE A 204 -3.68 2.49 13.56
CA PHE A 204 -2.31 2.62 13.08
C PHE A 204 -1.99 4.04 12.60
N ALA A 205 -2.96 4.79 12.07
CA ALA A 205 -2.78 6.21 11.75
C ALA A 205 -2.51 7.06 13.01
N VAL A 206 -3.19 6.77 14.13
CA VAL A 206 -2.94 7.44 15.43
C VAL A 206 -1.54 7.08 15.97
N TYR A 207 -1.16 5.80 15.85
CA TYR A 207 0.19 5.37 16.21
C TYR A 207 1.24 6.18 15.45
N LEU A 208 1.14 6.27 14.12
CA LEU A 208 2.06 7.04 13.28
C LEU A 208 2.04 8.55 13.61
N ALA A 209 0.87 9.11 13.88
CA ALA A 209 0.72 10.51 14.23
C ALA A 209 1.47 10.87 15.51
N VAL A 210 1.53 9.97 16.47
CA VAL A 210 2.21 10.17 17.77
C VAL A 210 3.70 9.83 17.67
N THR A 211 4.06 8.69 17.08
CA THR A 211 5.44 8.22 17.00
C THR A 211 6.25 8.91 15.89
N GLY A 212 5.55 9.49 14.91
CA GLY A 212 6.15 10.09 13.71
C GLY A 212 6.58 9.06 12.67
N ASP A 213 7.00 9.57 11.51
CA ASP A 213 7.63 8.79 10.45
C ASP A 213 8.83 9.55 9.87
N SER A 214 10.03 9.09 10.20
CA SER A 214 11.26 9.76 9.75
C SER A 214 11.49 9.61 8.25
N VAL A 215 10.93 8.59 7.60
CA VAL A 215 11.04 8.38 6.14
C VAL A 215 10.27 9.47 5.41
N ASP A 216 9.09 9.81 5.91
CA ASP A 216 8.21 10.85 5.36
C ASP A 216 8.49 12.26 5.93
N GLY A 217 9.47 12.39 6.82
CA GLY A 217 9.81 13.66 7.45
C GLY A 217 8.84 14.09 8.54
N ILE A 218 7.99 13.19 9.03
CA ILE A 218 7.01 13.44 10.09
C ILE A 218 7.68 13.24 11.45
N LYS A 219 7.76 14.31 12.25
CA LYS A 219 8.36 14.24 13.59
C LYS A 219 7.37 13.69 14.62
N SER A 220 7.87 12.88 15.57
CA SER A 220 7.08 12.45 16.73
C SER A 220 6.64 13.64 17.61
N VAL A 221 5.67 13.41 18.47
CA VAL A 221 5.24 14.40 19.46
C VAL A 221 6.28 14.67 20.56
N GLY A 222 7.29 13.81 20.69
CA GLY A 222 8.26 13.84 21.78
C GLY A 222 7.67 13.37 23.11
N GLY A 223 8.51 12.92 24.03
CA GLY A 223 8.10 12.55 25.39
C GLY A 223 7.17 11.34 25.55
N VAL A 224 6.62 10.80 24.46
CA VAL A 224 5.75 9.61 24.42
C VAL A 224 6.28 8.64 23.38
N GLY A 225 6.95 7.58 23.82
CA GLY A 225 7.37 6.47 22.96
C GLY A 225 6.31 5.37 22.89
N GLU A 226 6.57 4.35 22.05
CA GLU A 226 5.63 3.27 21.72
C GLU A 226 5.07 2.56 22.96
N ILE A 227 5.92 2.26 23.96
CA ILE A 227 5.52 1.56 25.19
C ILE A 227 4.60 2.44 26.05
N THR A 228 4.89 3.74 26.15
CA THR A 228 4.05 4.69 26.87
C THR A 228 2.70 4.87 26.18
N LEU A 229 2.73 5.02 24.86
CA LEU A 229 1.54 5.11 24.03
C LEU A 229 0.66 3.86 24.17
N ALA A 230 1.27 2.66 24.17
CA ALA A 230 0.54 1.40 24.36
C ALA A 230 -0.25 1.38 25.69
N LYS A 231 0.37 1.83 26.78
CA LYS A 231 -0.28 1.94 28.10
C LYS A 231 -1.41 2.97 28.11
N TYR A 232 -1.27 4.06 27.36
CA TYR A 232 -2.30 5.08 27.24
C TYR A 232 -3.49 4.57 26.42
N TYR A 233 -3.22 3.80 25.36
CA TYR A 233 -4.25 3.15 24.55
C TYR A 233 -5.17 2.24 25.39
N GLU A 234 -4.64 1.54 26.40
CA GLU A 234 -5.43 0.69 27.30
C GLU A 234 -6.46 1.46 28.15
N LYS A 235 -6.29 2.77 28.24
CA LYS A 235 -7.20 3.67 28.99
C LYS A 235 -8.18 4.42 28.09
N LEU A 236 -8.07 4.26 26.76
CA LEU A 236 -8.95 4.95 25.82
C LEU A 236 -10.39 4.43 25.91
N PRO A 237 -11.38 5.31 25.77
CA PRO A 237 -12.75 4.89 25.53
C PRO A 237 -12.84 4.08 24.23
N MET A 238 -13.69 3.04 24.21
CA MET A 238 -13.97 2.30 22.97
C MET A 238 -14.78 3.18 22.00
N TRP A 239 -14.49 3.00 20.70
CA TRP A 239 -15.33 3.53 19.60
C TRP A 239 -15.32 5.06 19.43
N ILE A 240 -14.22 5.73 19.71
CA ILE A 240 -14.04 7.16 19.40
C ILE A 240 -13.24 7.34 18.09
N SER A 241 -13.43 8.48 17.43
CA SER A 241 -12.71 8.84 16.20
C SER A 241 -11.22 9.06 16.45
N ASN A 242 -10.39 9.03 15.40
CA ASN A 242 -8.95 9.25 15.56
C ASN A 242 -8.59 10.64 16.13
N PRO A 243 -9.21 11.75 15.73
CA PRO A 243 -8.98 13.03 16.41
C PRO A 243 -9.32 12.98 17.89
N GLU A 244 -10.48 12.42 18.27
CA GLU A 244 -10.88 12.26 19.66
C GLU A 244 -9.91 11.34 20.44
N LYS A 245 -9.33 10.32 19.81
CA LYS A 245 -8.27 9.50 20.41
C LYS A 245 -7.03 10.34 20.74
N ILE A 246 -6.60 11.21 19.85
CA ILE A 246 -5.45 12.12 20.11
C ILE A 246 -5.75 13.03 21.30
N GLU A 247 -6.95 13.61 21.39
CA GLU A 247 -7.36 14.47 22.50
C GLU A 247 -7.43 13.68 23.83
N ALA A 248 -7.98 12.47 23.81
CA ALA A 248 -8.04 11.62 24.99
C ALA A 248 -6.65 11.17 25.45
N LEU A 249 -5.73 10.84 24.52
CA LEU A 249 -4.34 10.52 24.82
C LEU A 249 -3.60 11.70 25.46
N ALA A 250 -3.84 12.91 24.97
CA ALA A 250 -3.28 14.13 25.56
C ALA A 250 -3.73 14.32 27.01
N LYS A 251 -5.02 14.10 27.29
CA LYS A 251 -5.58 14.15 28.64
C LYS A 251 -4.98 13.09 29.56
N ILE A 252 -4.88 11.84 29.07
CA ILE A 252 -4.27 10.73 29.83
C ILE A 252 -2.80 11.03 30.15
N ASP A 253 -2.04 11.62 29.22
CA ASP A 253 -0.66 12.03 29.44
C ASP A 253 -0.59 13.10 30.53
N GLN A 254 -1.42 14.12 30.43
CA GLN A 254 -1.49 15.20 31.45
C GLN A 254 -1.80 14.65 32.83
N GLU A 255 -2.82 13.82 32.98
CA GLU A 255 -3.21 13.22 34.27
C GLU A 255 -2.11 12.31 34.84
N THR A 256 -1.48 11.50 33.96
CA THR A 256 -0.39 10.59 34.35
C THR A 256 0.83 11.38 34.82
N LYS A 257 1.23 12.42 34.10
CA LYS A 257 2.38 13.27 34.47
C LYS A 257 2.12 14.06 35.76
N ALA A 258 0.90 14.60 35.92
CA ALA A 258 0.52 15.28 37.13
C ALA A 258 0.60 14.37 38.37
N ALA A 259 0.12 13.12 38.26
CA ALA A 259 0.21 12.13 39.34
C ALA A 259 1.66 11.74 39.66
N GLU A 260 2.57 11.83 38.71
CA GLU A 260 4.02 11.59 38.90
C GLU A 260 4.81 12.84 39.31
N GLY A 261 4.17 13.99 39.47
CA GLY A 261 4.83 15.27 39.72
C GLY A 261 5.72 15.75 38.56
N LYS A 262 5.42 15.34 37.33
CA LYS A 262 6.17 15.67 36.13
C LYS A 262 5.40 16.63 35.24
N GLN A 263 6.12 17.33 34.37
CA GLN A 263 5.51 18.17 33.33
C GLN A 263 5.26 17.37 32.05
N VAL A 264 4.21 17.73 31.29
CA VAL A 264 3.95 17.25 29.93
C VAL A 264 4.98 17.86 29.00
N THR A 265 5.70 17.02 28.28
CA THR A 265 6.70 17.44 27.27
C THR A 265 6.26 17.11 25.85
N ALA A 266 5.20 16.31 25.68
CA ALA A 266 4.67 15.92 24.40
C ALA A 266 3.91 17.07 23.72
N ASP A 267 4.19 17.28 22.44
CA ASP A 267 3.47 18.25 21.61
C ASP A 267 2.24 17.60 20.95
N TRP A 268 1.17 17.49 21.72
CA TRP A 268 -0.07 16.87 21.26
C TRP A 268 -0.78 17.64 20.13
N ARG A 269 -0.51 18.95 19.96
CA ARG A 269 -0.99 19.71 18.80
C ARG A 269 -0.35 19.21 17.52
N ARG A 270 0.94 18.85 17.60
CA ARG A 270 1.63 18.20 16.48
C ARG A 270 0.99 16.87 16.09
N ALA A 271 0.53 16.07 17.05
CA ALA A 271 -0.17 14.82 16.75
C ALA A 271 -1.41 15.03 15.89
N LEU A 272 -2.19 16.09 16.12
CA LEU A 272 -3.34 16.43 15.27
C LEU A 272 -2.94 16.83 13.87
N VAL A 273 -1.84 17.57 13.70
CA VAL A 273 -1.28 17.89 12.36
C VAL A 273 -0.75 16.64 11.69
N ASN A 274 0.03 15.82 12.41
CA ASN A 274 0.54 14.55 11.90
C ASN A 274 -0.59 13.62 11.47
N LEU A 275 -1.72 13.58 12.20
CA LEU A 275 -2.86 12.77 11.83
C LEU A 275 -3.44 13.15 10.46
N GLN A 276 -3.43 14.43 10.09
CA GLN A 276 -3.84 14.87 8.75
C GLN A 276 -2.90 14.37 7.65
N LEU A 277 -1.64 14.11 8.00
CA LEU A 277 -0.64 13.56 7.07
C LEU A 277 -0.71 12.04 6.96
N THR A 278 -1.01 11.36 8.08
CA THR A 278 -0.91 9.90 8.19
C THR A 278 -2.25 9.17 8.01
N ASP A 279 -3.40 9.80 8.27
CA ASP A 279 -4.71 9.15 8.18
C ASP A 279 -5.22 9.14 6.73
N LEU A 280 -5.12 8.00 6.07
CA LEU A 280 -5.59 7.80 4.68
C LEU A 280 -7.11 7.99 4.52
N ARG A 281 -7.88 8.06 5.61
CA ARG A 281 -9.30 8.40 5.56
C ARG A 281 -9.53 9.88 5.25
N THR A 282 -8.53 10.74 5.55
CA THR A 282 -8.58 12.17 5.19
C THR A 282 -8.65 12.34 3.67
N SER A 283 -7.87 11.57 2.93
CA SER A 283 -7.89 11.56 1.46
C SER A 283 -9.20 11.04 0.87
N ARG A 284 -9.96 10.23 1.61
CA ARG A 284 -11.29 9.74 1.19
C ARG A 284 -12.33 10.86 1.11
N GLN A 285 -12.15 11.93 1.86
CA GLN A 285 -13.05 13.10 1.84
C GLN A 285 -12.83 13.95 0.59
N LEU A 286 -11.66 13.83 -0.05
CA LEU A 286 -11.41 14.43 -1.35
C LEU A 286 -12.32 13.74 -2.37
N SER A 287 -13.04 14.52 -3.18
CA SER A 287 -14.01 14.04 -4.16
C SER A 287 -13.34 13.30 -5.32
N LEU A 288 -12.66 12.21 -5.02
CA LEU A 288 -12.05 11.34 -6.02
C LEU A 288 -13.15 10.46 -6.61
N ALA A 289 -13.49 10.71 -7.85
CA ALA A 289 -14.36 9.83 -8.63
C ALA A 289 -13.54 8.62 -9.15
N ILE A 290 -13.04 7.78 -8.24
CA ILE A 290 -12.66 6.43 -8.67
C ILE A 290 -13.97 5.70 -8.88
N ALA A 291 -14.32 5.44 -10.13
CA ALA A 291 -15.49 4.64 -10.47
C ALA A 291 -15.32 3.23 -9.88
N GLY A 292 -16.39 2.66 -9.34
CA GLY A 292 -16.38 1.25 -8.92
C GLY A 292 -16.10 0.29 -10.09
N ASP A 293 -16.30 0.77 -11.31
CA ASP A 293 -16.02 0.03 -12.54
C ASP A 293 -14.75 0.57 -13.20
N ILE A 294 -13.60 -0.02 -12.84
CA ILE A 294 -12.31 0.24 -13.51
C ILE A 294 -12.18 -0.74 -14.67
N PRO A 295 -12.12 -0.28 -15.93
CA PRO A 295 -12.02 -1.18 -17.07
C PRO A 295 -10.79 -2.06 -16.99
N GLN A 296 -10.97 -3.37 -17.26
CA GLN A 296 -9.89 -4.34 -17.34
C GLN A 296 -9.37 -4.39 -18.78
N PRO A 297 -8.11 -4.01 -19.06
CA PRO A 297 -7.55 -4.17 -20.39
C PRO A 297 -7.38 -5.65 -20.73
N ALA A 298 -7.58 -6.02 -21.99
CA ALA A 298 -7.25 -7.36 -22.45
C ALA A 298 -5.73 -7.53 -22.50
N PRO A 299 -5.17 -8.64 -21.98
CA PRO A 299 -3.74 -8.91 -22.10
C PRO A 299 -3.31 -9.02 -23.56
N ASP A 300 -2.21 -8.37 -23.93
CA ASP A 300 -1.58 -8.49 -25.25
C ASP A 300 -0.23 -9.21 -25.11
N LYS A 301 -0.28 -10.52 -25.23
CA LYS A 301 0.89 -11.40 -25.13
C LYS A 301 1.97 -11.08 -26.17
N GLY A 302 1.55 -10.71 -27.38
CA GLY A 302 2.48 -10.39 -28.47
C GLY A 302 3.23 -9.09 -28.21
N ALA A 303 2.49 -8.02 -27.90
CA ALA A 303 3.07 -6.72 -27.59
C ALA A 303 3.98 -6.78 -26.34
N PHE A 304 3.57 -7.49 -25.29
CA PHE A 304 4.40 -7.63 -24.10
C PHE A 304 5.70 -8.42 -24.38
N ARG A 305 5.63 -9.46 -25.21
CA ARG A 305 6.83 -10.18 -25.69
C ARG A 305 7.82 -9.24 -26.38
N GLN A 306 7.32 -8.38 -27.28
CA GLN A 306 8.16 -7.39 -27.96
C GLN A 306 8.87 -6.45 -26.97
N VAL A 307 8.16 -6.00 -25.92
CA VAL A 307 8.77 -5.20 -24.84
C VAL A 307 9.93 -5.95 -24.16
N LEU A 308 9.77 -7.24 -23.86
CA LEU A 308 10.83 -8.05 -23.24
C LEU A 308 12.06 -8.21 -24.17
N GLU A 309 11.82 -8.33 -25.49
CA GLU A 309 12.87 -8.39 -26.52
C GLU A 309 13.63 -7.05 -26.62
N ASP A 310 12.90 -5.92 -26.60
CA ASP A 310 13.51 -4.58 -26.61
C ASP A 310 14.32 -4.30 -25.35
N LEU A 311 13.82 -4.75 -24.20
CA LEU A 311 14.53 -4.65 -22.93
C LEU A 311 15.62 -5.73 -22.75
N THR A 312 15.82 -6.62 -23.71
CA THR A 312 16.81 -7.71 -23.66
C THR A 312 16.65 -8.65 -22.45
N MET A 313 15.42 -8.88 -22.01
CA MET A 313 15.08 -9.71 -20.84
C MET A 313 15.02 -11.22 -21.20
N SER A 314 16.14 -11.78 -21.60
CA SER A 314 16.23 -13.16 -22.13
C SER A 314 15.77 -14.23 -21.13
N SER A 315 15.86 -14.01 -19.84
CA SER A 315 15.40 -14.96 -18.81
C SER A 315 13.87 -15.16 -18.84
N PHE A 316 13.10 -14.10 -19.13
CA PHE A 316 11.65 -14.20 -19.32
C PHE A 316 11.30 -14.85 -20.65
N LEU A 317 12.00 -14.49 -21.73
CA LEU A 317 11.75 -15.00 -23.06
C LEU A 317 11.94 -16.52 -23.17
N LYS A 318 12.88 -17.10 -22.41
CA LYS A 318 13.14 -18.55 -22.40
C LYS A 318 11.95 -19.39 -21.89
N GLN A 319 11.09 -18.83 -21.07
CA GLN A 319 9.93 -19.52 -20.49
C GLN A 319 8.65 -18.69 -20.61
N TYR A 320 8.58 -17.89 -21.67
CA TYR A 320 7.59 -16.82 -21.82
C TYR A 320 6.14 -17.29 -21.67
N ASP A 321 5.77 -18.35 -22.37
CA ASP A 321 4.39 -18.87 -22.36
C ASP A 321 3.95 -19.27 -20.94
N ASN A 322 4.77 -20.04 -20.24
CA ASN A 322 4.49 -20.46 -18.87
C ASN A 322 4.49 -19.28 -17.89
N TRP A 323 5.34 -18.28 -18.15
CA TRP A 323 5.43 -17.09 -17.29
C TRP A 323 4.22 -16.17 -17.49
N PHE A 324 3.74 -16.01 -18.73
CA PHE A 324 2.64 -15.13 -19.09
C PHE A 324 1.26 -15.77 -18.85
N ALA A 325 1.13 -17.09 -18.90
CA ALA A 325 -0.13 -17.82 -18.76
C ALA A 325 -1.05 -17.37 -17.60
N PRO A 326 -0.55 -17.01 -16.38
CA PRO A 326 -1.42 -16.53 -15.31
C PRO A 326 -2.18 -15.23 -15.63
N PHE A 327 -1.66 -14.40 -16.55
CA PHE A 327 -2.29 -13.15 -16.98
C PHE A 327 -3.35 -13.36 -18.05
N GLU A 328 -3.29 -14.45 -18.83
CA GLU A 328 -4.30 -14.78 -19.81
C GLU A 328 -5.67 -15.05 -19.18
N ALA A 329 -5.71 -15.44 -17.89
CA ALA A 329 -6.94 -15.63 -17.14
C ALA A 329 -7.74 -14.32 -16.88
N PHE A 330 -7.11 -13.14 -17.06
CA PHE A 330 -7.79 -11.84 -16.90
C PHE A 330 -8.60 -11.43 -18.14
N GLN A 331 -8.72 -12.29 -19.16
CA GLN A 331 -9.54 -12.04 -20.36
C GLN A 331 -11.03 -12.28 -20.15
N GLU A 332 -11.41 -13.09 -19.16
CA GLU A 332 -12.83 -13.37 -18.91
C GLU A 332 -13.46 -12.21 -18.15
N PRO A 333 -14.57 -11.61 -18.67
CA PRO A 333 -15.38 -10.72 -17.84
C PRO A 333 -15.80 -11.49 -16.58
N LEU A 334 -15.69 -10.87 -15.43
CA LEU A 334 -16.22 -11.45 -14.20
C LEU A 334 -17.69 -11.83 -14.49
N ALA A 335 -18.02 -13.13 -14.35
CA ALA A 335 -19.39 -13.60 -14.51
C ALA A 335 -20.30 -12.71 -13.63
N GLU A 336 -21.37 -12.20 -14.21
CA GLU A 336 -22.37 -11.46 -13.45
C GLU A 336 -22.73 -12.27 -12.20
N PRO A 337 -22.88 -11.61 -11.03
CA PRO A 337 -23.26 -12.32 -9.82
C PRO A 337 -24.57 -13.06 -10.14
N GLN A 338 -24.52 -14.39 -10.10
CA GLN A 338 -25.73 -15.18 -10.22
C GLN A 338 -26.69 -14.69 -9.13
N GLU A 339 -27.82 -14.11 -9.53
CA GLU A 339 -28.92 -13.86 -8.63
C GLU A 339 -29.23 -15.19 -7.94
N LEU A 340 -28.89 -15.29 -6.67
CA LEU A 340 -29.36 -16.36 -5.82
C LEU A 340 -30.88 -16.21 -5.77
N ALA A 341 -31.57 -17.00 -6.59
CA ALA A 341 -33.01 -17.18 -6.48
C ALA A 341 -33.31 -17.62 -5.05
N ILE A 342 -33.83 -16.71 -4.27
CA ILE A 342 -34.41 -17.00 -2.96
C ILE A 342 -35.67 -17.80 -3.24
N ALA A 343 -35.60 -19.13 -3.01
CA ALA A 343 -36.77 -19.99 -3.01
C ALA A 343 -37.42 -19.95 -1.62
#